data_f0378c0f34fd415485ade584b6a0475b
#
_entry.id   f0378c0f34fd415485ade584b6a0475b
#
_cell.length_a   1.000
_cell.length_b   1.000
_cell.length_c   1.000
_cell.angle_alpha   90.00
_cell.angle_beta   90.00
_cell.angle_gamma   90.00
#
_symmetry.space_group_name_H-M   'P 1'
#
loop_
_entity.id
_entity.type
_entity.pdbx_description
1 polymer ?
#
loop_
_entity_poly.entity_id
_entity_poly.type
_entity_poly.pdbx_seq_one_letter_code
_entity_poly.pdbx_strand_id
1 'polypeptide(L)'
;MPSSIQREIAYSVEHFYPKHPAHPIAPLTAESHGYFRQESTQATHLVIAGDNTGSIDRLLDGRTNFSMDAHPAMLIEANDQGKDLHIIGSYRNGLPFSIAALPDTIKGSIDLKGRRLCTNRRLGAGERITRTLYNKLGIDPDRDLDVVVIENEGMPEKIAALKEGQADFVVYHHNGPQGRVVKELIRREELVEVIDLSQLFPHYVIRSMATTGRMLRGQPEIVKDFIKGVMRAHRFMKEEDPTGSDSVNVLKRALNVDSLAGSGVENGIPKSWPLEPRGIIASVEGIKVHMEELKAAGRIDPGFSVERVVHNGLAEEALSEL
;
A
#
# COMPACT_ATOMS: atom_id res chain seq x y z
N MET A 1 -3.14 -43.09 2.29
CA MET A 1 -2.39 -41.90 1.90
C MET A 1 -1.91 -41.26 3.19
N PRO A 2 -0.61 -41.02 3.43
CA PRO A 2 -0.21 -40.33 4.63
C PRO A 2 -0.80 -38.92 4.54
N SER A 3 -1.44 -38.45 5.62
CA SER A 3 -1.88 -37.08 5.76
C SER A 3 -0.66 -36.16 5.58
N SER A 4 -0.63 -35.41 4.51
CA SER A 4 0.36 -34.34 4.36
C SER A 4 0.25 -33.45 5.60
N ILE A 5 1.33 -33.35 6.36
CA ILE A 5 1.39 -32.47 7.54
C ILE A 5 1.11 -31.05 7.01
N GLN A 6 -0.07 -30.52 7.31
CA GLN A 6 -0.39 -29.13 7.01
C GLN A 6 0.48 -28.26 7.93
N ARG A 7 1.28 -27.41 7.31
CA ARG A 7 2.10 -26.43 8.02
C ARG A 7 1.21 -25.27 8.44
N GLU A 8 1.21 -24.94 9.73
CA GLU A 8 0.44 -23.81 10.24
C GLU A 8 1.25 -22.52 10.19
N ILE A 9 0.65 -21.47 9.67
CA ILE A 9 1.22 -20.12 9.62
C ILE A 9 0.19 -19.09 10.08
N ALA A 10 0.68 -18.00 10.67
CA ALA A 10 -0.12 -16.82 10.96
C ALA A 10 0.38 -15.64 10.13
N TYR A 11 -0.54 -14.83 9.62
CA TYR A 11 -0.19 -13.60 8.92
C TYR A 11 -1.02 -12.43 9.43
N SER A 12 -0.43 -11.24 9.45
CA SER A 12 -1.11 -10.02 9.82
C SER A 12 -1.59 -9.26 8.59
N VAL A 13 -2.80 -8.72 8.69
CA VAL A 13 -3.38 -7.78 7.74
C VAL A 13 -3.82 -6.54 8.50
N GLU A 14 -3.44 -5.37 8.01
CA GLU A 14 -3.91 -4.11 8.57
C GLU A 14 -5.17 -3.67 7.82
N HIS A 15 -6.14 -3.15 8.57
CA HIS A 15 -7.30 -2.50 7.98
C HIS A 15 -7.48 -1.11 8.56
N PHE A 16 -7.92 -0.20 7.72
CA PHE A 16 -8.25 1.18 8.09
C PHE A 16 -9.76 1.40 7.93
N TYR A 17 -10.55 0.48 8.50
CA TYR A 17 -12.02 0.61 8.44
C TYR A 17 -12.49 1.83 9.24
N PRO A 18 -13.50 2.58 8.73
CA PRO A 18 -14.19 2.39 7.45
C PRO A 18 -13.47 2.96 6.22
N LYS A 19 -12.34 3.65 6.36
CA LYS A 19 -11.73 4.46 5.30
C LYS A 19 -11.03 3.64 4.20
N HIS A 20 -10.34 2.54 4.55
CA HIS A 20 -9.55 1.73 3.61
C HIS A 20 -9.57 0.23 3.97
N PRO A 21 -10.72 -0.44 3.99
CA PRO A 21 -10.81 -1.84 4.40
C PRO A 21 -10.32 -2.83 3.35
N ALA A 22 -10.04 -2.37 2.13
CA ALA A 22 -9.78 -3.24 0.99
C ALA A 22 -8.35 -3.81 0.92
N HIS A 23 -7.44 -3.32 1.76
CA HIS A 23 -6.05 -3.76 1.77
C HIS A 23 -5.89 -5.28 1.93
N PRO A 24 -6.58 -5.97 2.84
CA PRO A 24 -6.39 -7.39 3.07
C PRO A 24 -7.15 -8.31 2.10
N ILE A 25 -7.79 -7.79 1.04
CA ILE A 25 -8.72 -8.59 0.22
C ILE A 25 -8.04 -9.80 -0.43
N ALA A 26 -6.83 -9.66 -0.96
CA ALA A 26 -6.14 -10.75 -1.64
C ALA A 26 -5.75 -11.90 -0.71
N PRO A 27 -5.05 -11.70 0.42
CA PRO A 27 -4.73 -12.80 1.33
C PRO A 27 -5.97 -13.41 1.98
N LEU A 28 -7.01 -12.64 2.29
CA LEU A 28 -8.25 -13.17 2.81
C LEU A 28 -9.02 -14.01 1.77
N THR A 29 -8.99 -13.60 0.50
CA THR A 29 -9.51 -14.41 -0.61
C THR A 29 -8.71 -15.70 -0.75
N ALA A 30 -7.38 -15.65 -0.66
CA ALA A 30 -6.54 -16.84 -0.70
C ALA A 30 -6.87 -17.84 0.42
N GLU A 31 -7.08 -17.34 1.64
CA GLU A 31 -7.46 -18.18 2.78
C GLU A 31 -8.85 -18.79 2.59
N SER A 32 -9.84 -17.97 2.25
CA SER A 32 -11.24 -18.39 2.07
C SER A 32 -11.41 -19.44 0.96
N HIS A 33 -10.67 -19.32 -0.15
CA HIS A 33 -10.71 -20.26 -1.27
C HIS A 33 -9.76 -21.45 -1.10
N GLY A 34 -9.04 -21.53 0.02
CA GLY A 34 -8.14 -22.62 0.31
C GLY A 34 -6.87 -22.66 -0.53
N TYR A 35 -6.46 -21.56 -1.16
CA TYR A 35 -5.25 -21.51 -1.98
C TYR A 35 -3.98 -21.79 -1.17
N PHE A 36 -3.92 -21.38 0.09
CA PHE A 36 -2.83 -21.77 0.98
C PHE A 36 -2.83 -23.28 1.25
N ARG A 37 -4.01 -23.89 1.42
CA ARG A 37 -4.12 -25.35 1.63
C ARG A 37 -3.72 -26.18 0.41
N GLN A 38 -3.93 -25.66 -0.80
CA GLN A 38 -3.43 -26.29 -2.02
C GLN A 38 -1.91 -26.41 -2.03
N GLU A 39 -1.22 -25.49 -1.39
CA GLU A 39 0.24 -25.50 -1.19
C GLU A 39 0.64 -26.17 0.16
N SER A 40 -0.21 -27.05 0.72
CA SER A 40 0.05 -27.75 1.99
C SER A 40 0.26 -26.84 3.21
N THR A 41 -0.29 -25.63 3.17
CA THR A 41 -0.15 -24.61 4.22
C THR A 41 -1.52 -24.23 4.76
N GLN A 42 -1.70 -24.30 6.08
CA GLN A 42 -2.87 -23.74 6.74
C GLN A 42 -2.54 -22.34 7.24
N ALA A 43 -3.14 -21.33 6.65
CA ALA A 43 -2.93 -19.93 7.03
C ALA A 43 -4.09 -19.44 7.90
N THR A 44 -3.77 -18.65 8.90
CA THR A 44 -4.72 -17.94 9.78
C THR A 44 -4.38 -16.47 9.80
N HIS A 45 -5.37 -15.62 9.58
CA HIS A 45 -5.17 -14.17 9.61
C HIS A 45 -5.34 -13.58 11.00
N LEU A 46 -4.59 -12.50 11.25
CA LEU A 46 -4.75 -11.62 12.39
C LEU A 46 -5.04 -10.21 11.86
N VAL A 47 -6.27 -9.76 12.06
CA VAL A 47 -6.69 -8.41 11.67
C VAL A 47 -6.18 -7.41 12.70
N ILE A 48 -5.50 -6.37 12.23
CA ILE A 48 -4.92 -5.33 13.08
C ILE A 48 -5.56 -4.00 12.69
N ALA A 49 -6.06 -3.25 13.68
CA ALA A 49 -6.45 -1.86 13.45
C ALA A 49 -5.19 -1.06 13.05
N GLY A 50 -5.26 -0.37 11.93
CA GLY A 50 -4.10 0.20 11.26
C GLY A 50 -3.41 1.30 12.05
N ASP A 51 -2.21 1.02 12.50
CA ASP A 51 -1.26 1.99 13.04
C ASP A 51 0.10 1.98 12.32
N ASN A 52 0.26 1.12 11.31
CA ASN A 52 1.47 0.84 10.53
C ASN A 52 2.65 0.22 11.32
N THR A 53 2.57 0.11 12.63
CA THR A 53 3.66 -0.44 13.47
C THR A 53 3.36 -1.85 13.95
N GLY A 54 2.10 -2.12 14.24
CA GLY A 54 1.68 -3.38 14.85
C GLY A 54 2.01 -4.63 14.04
N SER A 55 2.08 -4.54 12.70
CA SER A 55 2.46 -5.67 11.85
C SER A 55 3.95 -6.02 11.97
N ILE A 56 4.83 -5.03 12.11
CA ILE A 56 6.26 -5.22 12.30
C ILE A 56 6.55 -5.84 13.68
N ASP A 57 5.91 -5.32 14.72
CA ASP A 57 6.07 -5.84 16.07
C ASP A 57 5.68 -7.32 16.18
N ARG A 58 4.59 -7.72 15.49
CA ARG A 58 4.12 -9.10 15.47
C ARG A 58 5.04 -10.05 14.70
N LEU A 59 5.73 -9.57 13.67
CA LEU A 59 6.80 -10.35 13.02
C LEU A 59 7.98 -10.55 13.95
N LEU A 60 8.40 -9.50 14.68
CA LEU A 60 9.56 -9.53 15.57
C LEU A 60 9.33 -10.41 16.79
N ASP A 61 8.15 -10.39 17.38
CA ASP A 61 7.81 -11.20 18.56
C ASP A 61 7.30 -12.62 18.18
N GLY A 62 7.20 -12.92 16.90
CA GLY A 62 6.85 -14.24 16.37
C GLY A 62 5.36 -14.58 16.46
N ARG A 63 4.47 -13.61 16.75
CA ARG A 63 3.02 -13.81 16.71
C ARG A 63 2.49 -14.02 15.30
N THR A 64 3.20 -13.51 14.30
CA THR A 64 2.90 -13.79 12.88
C THR A 64 4.18 -14.18 12.13
N ASN A 65 4.01 -14.99 11.08
CA ASN A 65 5.09 -15.38 10.18
C ASN A 65 5.24 -14.38 9.02
N PHE A 66 4.12 -13.75 8.64
CA PHE A 66 4.05 -12.81 7.52
C PHE A 66 3.28 -11.55 7.89
N SER A 67 3.65 -10.45 7.25
CA SER A 67 2.86 -9.23 7.20
C SER A 67 2.50 -8.92 5.76
N MET A 68 1.25 -8.51 5.52
CA MET A 68 0.77 -8.16 4.18
C MET A 68 0.82 -6.65 3.90
N ASP A 69 1.01 -5.83 4.92
CA ASP A 69 0.82 -4.37 4.82
C ASP A 69 1.98 -3.56 5.38
N ALA A 70 3.17 -4.17 5.54
CA ALA A 70 4.31 -3.44 6.07
C ALA A 70 4.75 -2.31 5.13
N HIS A 71 4.97 -1.11 5.69
CA HIS A 71 5.44 0.01 4.90
C HIS A 71 6.93 -0.18 4.57
N PRO A 72 7.36 -0.04 3.29
CA PRO A 72 8.75 -0.28 2.89
C PRO A 72 9.79 0.49 3.72
N ALA A 73 9.55 1.79 3.96
CA ALA A 73 10.47 2.61 4.74
C ALA A 73 10.70 2.07 6.15
N MET A 74 9.66 1.56 6.81
CA MET A 74 9.77 0.99 8.16
C MET A 74 10.56 -0.32 8.16
N LEU A 75 10.43 -1.14 7.12
CA LEU A 75 11.21 -2.37 6.95
C LEU A 75 12.70 -2.06 6.70
N ILE A 76 12.98 -1.03 5.88
CA ILE A 76 14.34 -0.55 5.61
C ILE A 76 14.98 -0.07 6.91
N GLU A 77 14.33 0.81 7.67
CA GLU A 77 14.84 1.31 8.95
C GLU A 77 15.05 0.20 9.97
N ALA A 78 14.09 -0.71 10.08
CA ALA A 78 14.21 -1.86 10.97
C ALA A 78 15.40 -2.75 10.60
N ASN A 79 15.62 -2.99 9.31
CA ASN A 79 16.74 -3.78 8.82
C ASN A 79 18.09 -3.05 9.05
N ASP A 80 18.13 -1.73 8.83
CA ASP A 80 19.33 -0.92 9.12
C ASP A 80 19.71 -0.95 10.61
N GLN A 81 18.70 -0.99 11.50
CA GLN A 81 18.87 -1.16 12.93
C GLN A 81 19.22 -2.60 13.36
N GLY A 82 19.51 -3.50 12.41
CA GLY A 82 19.88 -4.89 12.67
C GLY A 82 18.72 -5.85 12.93
N LYS A 83 17.46 -5.41 12.76
CA LYS A 83 16.31 -6.30 12.82
C LYS A 83 16.22 -7.14 11.54
N ASP A 84 16.13 -8.44 11.67
CA ASP A 84 16.16 -9.41 10.56
C ASP A 84 14.79 -9.50 9.87
N LEU A 85 14.34 -8.37 9.25
CA LEU A 85 13.08 -8.25 8.52
C LEU A 85 13.32 -8.01 7.04
N HIS A 86 12.53 -8.67 6.20
CA HIS A 86 12.73 -8.67 4.76
C HIS A 86 11.43 -8.51 3.98
N ILE A 87 11.52 -7.81 2.85
CA ILE A 87 10.47 -7.69 1.85
C ILE A 87 10.54 -8.91 0.94
N ILE A 88 9.47 -9.69 0.86
CA ILE A 88 9.34 -10.89 0.03
C ILE A 88 8.38 -10.69 -1.15
N GLY A 89 7.81 -9.51 -1.26
CA GLY A 89 6.89 -9.15 -2.31
C GLY A 89 6.27 -7.80 -2.08
N SER A 90 5.47 -7.37 -3.04
CA SER A 90 4.65 -6.18 -2.96
C SER A 90 3.20 -6.58 -3.12
N TYR A 91 2.35 -6.00 -2.34
CA TYR A 91 0.94 -6.17 -2.59
C TYR A 91 0.39 -5.05 -3.50
N ARG A 92 1.13 -3.96 -3.66
CA ARG A 92 0.78 -2.86 -4.56
C ARG A 92 2.00 -2.09 -5.04
N ASN A 93 2.27 -2.18 -6.33
CA ASN A 93 3.20 -1.33 -7.06
C ASN A 93 2.45 -0.19 -7.76
N GLY A 94 3.11 0.97 -7.91
CA GLY A 94 2.54 2.19 -8.47
C GLY A 94 1.91 3.10 -7.41
N LEU A 95 1.87 4.39 -7.70
CA LEU A 95 1.35 5.43 -6.79
C LEU A 95 0.05 6.02 -7.36
N PRO A 96 -1.12 5.40 -7.13
CA PRO A 96 -2.39 5.82 -7.75
C PRO A 96 -2.97 7.05 -7.07
N PHE A 97 -2.20 8.13 -7.06
CA PHE A 97 -2.58 9.41 -6.51
C PHE A 97 -2.33 10.53 -7.52
N SER A 98 -3.07 11.60 -7.37
CA SER A 98 -2.87 12.85 -8.09
C SER A 98 -2.94 14.05 -7.14
N ILE A 99 -2.39 15.15 -7.60
CA ILE A 99 -2.58 16.46 -6.99
C ILE A 99 -3.67 17.20 -7.76
N ALA A 100 -4.62 17.79 -7.03
CA ALA A 100 -5.63 18.67 -7.57
C ALA A 100 -5.62 20.03 -6.87
N ALA A 101 -5.92 21.08 -7.64
CA ALA A 101 -6.00 22.47 -7.19
C ALA A 101 -7.17 23.19 -7.85
N LEU A 102 -7.48 24.40 -7.39
CA LEU A 102 -8.39 25.29 -8.12
C LEU A 102 -7.77 25.71 -9.45
N PRO A 103 -8.59 25.98 -10.48
CA PRO A 103 -8.12 26.54 -11.76
C PRO A 103 -7.22 27.76 -11.53
N ASP A 104 -6.18 27.91 -12.33
CA ASP A 104 -5.21 29.01 -12.33
C ASP A 104 -4.36 29.19 -11.06
N THR A 105 -4.54 28.34 -10.02
CA THR A 105 -3.75 28.43 -8.79
C THR A 105 -2.36 27.83 -8.97
N ILE A 106 -2.26 26.68 -9.63
CA ILE A 106 -1.02 25.94 -9.87
C ILE A 106 -0.98 25.53 -11.34
N LYS A 107 0.02 26.01 -12.08
CA LYS A 107 0.14 25.77 -13.53
C LYS A 107 1.01 24.57 -13.88
N GLY A 108 1.69 23.98 -12.91
CA GLY A 108 2.53 22.80 -13.11
C GLY A 108 3.32 22.43 -11.87
N SER A 109 4.10 21.37 -11.96
CA SER A 109 4.81 20.80 -10.82
C SER A 109 5.79 21.77 -10.15
N ILE A 110 6.42 22.66 -10.91
CA ILE A 110 7.38 23.63 -10.35
C ILE A 110 6.68 24.68 -9.47
N ASP A 111 5.41 24.97 -9.72
CA ASP A 111 4.64 25.95 -8.96
C ASP A 111 4.19 25.42 -7.59
N LEU A 112 4.47 24.16 -7.28
CA LEU A 112 4.19 23.57 -5.95
C LEU A 112 5.10 24.14 -4.85
N LYS A 113 6.24 24.71 -5.21
CA LYS A 113 7.16 25.31 -4.26
C LYS A 113 6.51 26.43 -3.46
N GLY A 114 6.57 26.33 -2.12
CA GLY A 114 5.98 27.31 -1.21
C GLY A 114 4.46 27.27 -1.14
N ARG A 115 3.81 26.23 -1.69
CA ARG A 115 2.36 26.06 -1.66
C ARG A 115 1.90 25.24 -0.45
N ARG A 116 0.64 25.47 -0.05
CA ARG A 116 0.01 24.86 1.12
C ARG A 116 -0.76 23.61 0.74
N LEU A 117 -0.31 22.46 1.25
CA LEU A 117 -1.02 21.18 1.16
C LEU A 117 -2.14 21.12 2.19
N CYS A 118 -3.37 20.79 1.78
CA CYS A 118 -4.44 20.41 2.69
C CYS A 118 -4.42 18.91 2.97
N THR A 119 -4.34 18.49 4.23
CA THR A 119 -4.33 17.09 4.66
C THR A 119 -5.13 16.86 5.93
N ASN A 120 -5.39 15.59 6.30
CA ASN A 120 -6.14 15.26 7.54
C ASN A 120 -5.26 15.24 8.78
N ARG A 121 -3.96 15.04 8.63
CA ARG A 121 -3.00 14.95 9.74
C ARG A 121 -1.58 15.15 9.26
N ARG A 122 -0.74 15.63 10.15
CA ARG A 122 0.72 15.69 9.91
C ARG A 122 1.29 14.30 9.68
N LEU A 123 2.24 14.21 8.77
CA LEU A 123 2.92 12.97 8.36
C LEU A 123 1.96 11.85 7.89
N GLY A 124 0.73 12.23 7.51
CA GLY A 124 -0.22 11.34 6.85
C GLY A 124 0.18 11.00 5.42
N ALA A 125 -0.59 10.14 4.75
CA ALA A 125 -0.29 9.70 3.38
C ALA A 125 -0.14 10.88 2.40
N GLY A 126 -1.03 11.88 2.48
CA GLY A 126 -0.96 13.08 1.62
C GLY A 126 0.35 13.85 1.77
N GLU A 127 0.78 14.12 3.01
CA GLU A 127 2.03 14.81 3.27
C GLU A 127 3.25 13.99 2.83
N ARG A 128 3.29 12.69 3.15
CA ARG A 128 4.41 11.82 2.74
C ARG A 128 4.55 11.75 1.23
N ILE A 129 3.45 11.55 0.52
CA ILE A 129 3.43 11.51 -0.95
C ILE A 129 3.90 12.84 -1.54
N THR A 130 3.47 13.97 -0.95
CA THR A 130 3.93 15.29 -1.40
C THR A 130 5.42 15.48 -1.14
N ARG A 131 5.95 15.03 -0.01
CA ARG A 131 7.39 15.06 0.28
C ARG A 131 8.19 14.24 -0.73
N THR A 132 7.73 13.02 -1.05
CA THR A 132 8.31 12.18 -2.12
C THR A 132 8.35 12.93 -3.45
N LEU A 133 7.25 13.60 -3.82
CA LEU A 133 7.20 14.41 -5.04
C LEU A 133 8.18 15.58 -4.99
N TYR A 134 8.23 16.34 -3.89
CA TYR A 134 9.13 17.48 -3.74
C TYR A 134 10.59 17.05 -3.89
N ASN A 135 11.00 15.99 -3.22
CA ASN A 135 12.33 15.40 -3.37
C ASN A 135 12.63 15.04 -4.84
N LYS A 136 11.68 14.43 -5.54
CA LYS A 136 11.82 14.10 -6.98
C LYS A 136 11.99 15.33 -7.85
N LEU A 137 11.35 16.44 -7.49
CA LEU A 137 11.43 17.72 -8.22
C LEU A 137 12.63 18.58 -7.80
N GLY A 138 13.45 18.13 -6.84
CA GLY A 138 14.54 18.93 -6.28
C GLY A 138 14.07 20.11 -5.40
N ILE A 139 12.84 20.03 -4.87
CA ILE A 139 12.28 21.02 -3.93
C ILE A 139 12.50 20.48 -2.52
N ASP A 140 12.98 21.32 -1.63
CA ASP A 140 13.17 20.98 -0.22
C ASP A 140 11.83 20.97 0.52
N PRO A 141 11.28 19.79 0.92
CA PRO A 141 9.96 19.72 1.54
C PRO A 141 9.92 20.29 2.97
N ASP A 142 11.07 20.41 3.65
CA ASP A 142 11.10 20.96 5.01
C ASP A 142 11.06 22.50 5.02
N ARG A 143 11.51 23.11 3.94
CA ARG A 143 11.51 24.56 3.75
C ARG A 143 10.33 25.05 2.92
N ASP A 144 9.97 24.29 1.86
CA ASP A 144 9.14 24.78 0.77
C ASP A 144 7.73 24.15 0.75
N LEU A 145 7.40 23.25 1.70
CA LEU A 145 6.05 22.68 1.85
C LEU A 145 5.39 23.21 3.13
N ASP A 146 4.32 23.95 2.98
CA ASP A 146 3.44 24.28 4.09
C ASP A 146 2.29 23.26 4.18
N VAL A 147 1.86 22.91 5.40
CA VAL A 147 0.86 21.88 5.63
C VAL A 147 -0.27 22.39 6.50
N VAL A 148 -1.43 22.50 5.89
CA VAL A 148 -2.70 22.84 6.54
C VAL A 148 -3.42 21.55 6.93
N VAL A 149 -3.65 21.36 8.22
CA VAL A 149 -4.32 20.17 8.75
C VAL A 149 -5.79 20.49 9.05
N ILE A 150 -6.69 19.70 8.46
CA ILE A 150 -8.11 19.70 8.78
C ILE A 150 -8.43 18.31 9.34
N GLU A 151 -8.41 18.21 10.66
CA GLU A 151 -8.52 16.92 11.37
C GLU A 151 -9.87 16.25 11.13
N ASN A 152 -9.81 14.91 10.94
CA ASN A 152 -11.00 14.05 10.79
C ASN A 152 -11.95 14.39 9.65
N GLU A 153 -11.57 15.30 8.75
CA GLU A 153 -12.40 15.78 7.67
C GLU A 153 -12.20 15.00 6.36
N GLY A 154 -13.25 14.95 5.56
CA GLY A 154 -13.28 14.31 4.27
C GLY A 154 -12.69 15.17 3.14
N MET A 155 -12.91 14.73 1.90
CA MET A 155 -12.52 15.51 0.72
C MET A 155 -13.36 16.78 0.53
N PRO A 156 -14.67 16.81 0.82
CA PRO A 156 -15.46 18.04 0.71
C PRO A 156 -14.89 19.21 1.52
N GLU A 157 -14.48 18.97 2.76
CA GLU A 157 -13.94 19.98 3.66
C GLU A 157 -12.58 20.50 3.19
N LYS A 158 -11.74 19.61 2.64
CA LYS A 158 -10.47 20.01 2.01
C LYS A 158 -10.71 20.89 0.79
N ILE A 159 -11.72 20.59 -0.02
CA ILE A 159 -12.09 21.39 -1.18
C ILE A 159 -12.63 22.76 -0.73
N ALA A 160 -13.43 22.80 0.35
CA ALA A 160 -13.87 24.05 0.95
C ALA A 160 -12.65 24.90 1.36
N ALA A 161 -11.67 24.32 2.04
CA ALA A 161 -10.42 25.01 2.41
C ALA A 161 -9.63 25.56 1.20
N LEU A 162 -9.64 24.87 0.04
CA LEU A 162 -9.10 25.43 -1.20
C LEU A 162 -9.90 26.66 -1.66
N LYS A 163 -11.23 26.54 -1.70
CA LYS A 163 -12.14 27.63 -2.14
C LYS A 163 -12.06 28.87 -1.22
N GLU A 164 -11.80 28.65 0.06
CA GLU A 164 -11.62 29.73 1.07
C GLU A 164 -10.19 30.29 1.10
N GLY A 165 -9.29 29.79 0.26
CA GLY A 165 -7.91 30.23 0.20
C GLY A 165 -7.05 29.85 1.42
N GLN A 166 -7.48 28.87 2.21
CA GLN A 166 -6.74 28.36 3.37
C GLN A 166 -5.59 27.44 2.92
N ALA A 167 -5.76 26.72 1.80
CA ALA A 167 -4.78 25.82 1.20
C ALA A 167 -4.78 25.99 -0.33
N ASP A 168 -3.74 25.47 -0.99
CA ASP A 168 -3.55 25.65 -2.43
C ASP A 168 -3.81 24.36 -3.21
N PHE A 169 -3.59 23.18 -2.59
CA PHE A 169 -3.79 21.90 -3.25
C PHE A 169 -4.12 20.75 -2.28
N VAL A 170 -4.66 19.67 -2.86
CA VAL A 170 -4.94 18.41 -2.17
C VAL A 170 -4.29 17.25 -2.91
N VAL A 171 -3.92 16.20 -2.16
CA VAL A 171 -3.58 14.89 -2.71
C VAL A 171 -4.82 14.00 -2.60
N TYR A 172 -5.18 13.33 -3.69
CA TYR A 172 -6.29 12.40 -3.70
C TYR A 172 -5.91 11.06 -4.33
N HIS A 173 -6.51 9.98 -3.83
CA HIS A 173 -6.36 8.65 -4.41
C HIS A 173 -7.29 8.51 -5.61
N HIS A 174 -6.83 7.94 -6.73
CA HIS A 174 -7.60 7.78 -7.97
C HIS A 174 -8.90 6.98 -7.79
N ASN A 175 -8.88 6.01 -6.87
CA ASN A 175 -9.99 5.12 -6.60
C ASN A 175 -10.64 5.46 -5.26
N GLY A 176 -11.88 4.99 -5.10
CA GLY A 176 -12.64 5.21 -3.88
C GLY A 176 -13.43 6.53 -3.85
N PRO A 177 -14.07 6.82 -2.72
CA PRO A 177 -15.00 7.95 -2.62
C PRO A 177 -14.35 9.30 -2.89
N GLN A 178 -13.15 9.51 -2.35
CA GLN A 178 -12.41 10.78 -2.53
C GLN A 178 -12.07 11.02 -4.00
N GLY A 179 -11.60 10.00 -4.70
CA GLY A 179 -11.30 10.09 -6.13
C GLY A 179 -12.52 10.39 -6.98
N ARG A 180 -13.68 9.81 -6.65
CA ARG A 180 -14.93 10.10 -7.34
C ARG A 180 -15.34 11.56 -7.19
N VAL A 181 -15.29 12.10 -5.97
CA VAL A 181 -15.61 13.51 -5.71
C VAL A 181 -14.70 14.44 -6.52
N VAL A 182 -13.38 14.24 -6.44
CA VAL A 182 -12.41 15.10 -7.13
C VAL A 182 -12.55 15.00 -8.64
N LYS A 183 -12.69 13.79 -9.21
CA LYS A 183 -12.87 13.59 -10.66
C LYS A 183 -14.15 14.24 -11.18
N GLU A 184 -15.24 14.21 -10.40
CA GLU A 184 -16.46 14.91 -10.77
C GLU A 184 -16.27 16.43 -10.79
N LEU A 185 -15.52 16.98 -9.84
CA LEU A 185 -15.21 18.42 -9.81
C LEU A 185 -14.25 18.82 -10.94
N ILE A 186 -13.31 17.96 -11.31
CA ILE A 186 -12.45 18.17 -12.48
C ILE A 186 -13.29 18.19 -13.77
N ARG A 187 -14.25 17.26 -13.91
CA ARG A 187 -15.17 17.22 -15.05
C ARG A 187 -16.05 18.47 -15.16
N ARG A 188 -16.34 19.13 -14.02
CA ARG A 188 -17.08 20.40 -13.98
C ARG A 188 -16.19 21.63 -14.07
N GLU A 189 -14.90 21.45 -14.29
CA GLU A 189 -13.91 22.54 -14.34
C GLU A 189 -13.82 23.36 -13.02
N GLU A 190 -14.32 22.80 -11.91
CA GLU A 190 -14.17 23.39 -10.57
C GLU A 190 -12.81 23.11 -9.94
N LEU A 191 -12.14 22.05 -10.37
CA LEU A 191 -10.77 21.69 -10.03
C LEU A 191 -9.98 21.32 -11.29
N VAL A 192 -8.65 21.37 -11.18
CA VAL A 192 -7.74 20.86 -12.21
C VAL A 192 -6.84 19.78 -11.59
N GLU A 193 -6.54 18.73 -12.36
CA GLU A 193 -5.48 17.80 -12.03
C GLU A 193 -4.14 18.44 -12.41
N VAL A 194 -3.31 18.69 -11.43
CA VAL A 194 -1.99 19.34 -11.61
C VAL A 194 -0.94 18.32 -12.01
N ILE A 195 -0.94 17.16 -11.34
CA ILE A 195 0.04 16.08 -11.54
C ILE A 195 -0.62 14.73 -11.29
N ASP A 196 -0.46 13.80 -12.22
CA ASP A 196 -0.72 12.38 -12.02
C ASP A 196 0.56 11.69 -11.52
N LEU A 197 0.57 11.33 -10.23
CA LEU A 197 1.73 10.71 -9.60
C LEU A 197 1.92 9.25 -10.03
N SER A 198 0.90 8.59 -10.57
CA SER A 198 1.04 7.23 -11.08
C SER A 198 1.96 7.16 -12.31
N GLN A 199 1.99 8.22 -13.11
CA GLN A 199 2.90 8.35 -14.25
C GLN A 199 4.32 8.71 -13.81
N LEU A 200 4.44 9.51 -12.76
CA LEU A 200 5.74 9.95 -12.26
C LEU A 200 6.45 8.89 -11.41
N PHE A 201 5.67 8.04 -10.74
CA PHE A 201 6.15 6.98 -9.87
C PHE A 201 5.48 5.62 -10.19
N PRO A 202 5.65 5.09 -11.41
CA PRO A 202 4.96 3.87 -11.85
C PRO A 202 5.37 2.62 -11.07
N HIS A 203 6.56 2.64 -10.48
CA HIS A 203 7.16 1.51 -9.76
C HIS A 203 7.10 1.66 -8.23
N TYR A 204 6.56 2.77 -7.70
CA TYR A 204 6.53 3.02 -6.26
C TYR A 204 5.82 1.90 -5.49
N VAL A 205 6.42 1.43 -4.41
CA VAL A 205 5.83 0.37 -3.57
C VAL A 205 5.15 1.01 -2.37
N ILE A 206 3.82 0.94 -2.33
CA ILE A 206 3.04 1.52 -1.22
C ILE A 206 3.08 0.61 0.00
N ARG A 207 2.96 -0.70 -0.23
CA ARG A 207 2.88 -1.73 0.81
C ARG A 207 3.64 -2.97 0.37
N SER A 208 4.30 -3.60 1.34
CA SER A 208 5.09 -4.80 1.11
C SER A 208 4.53 -5.99 1.86
N MET A 209 4.72 -7.15 1.28
CA MET A 209 4.69 -8.41 1.98
C MET A 209 6.03 -8.60 2.68
N ALA A 210 6.01 -8.91 3.97
CA ALA A 210 7.23 -9.03 4.75
C ALA A 210 7.24 -10.29 5.61
N THR A 211 8.45 -10.76 5.89
CA THR A 211 8.71 -11.86 6.80
C THR A 211 10.06 -11.65 7.52
N THR A 212 10.43 -12.58 8.39
CA THR A 212 11.73 -12.58 9.07
C THR A 212 12.77 -13.37 8.27
N GLY A 213 14.05 -13.01 8.40
CA GLY A 213 15.14 -13.80 7.81
C GLY A 213 15.21 -15.22 8.37
N ARG A 214 14.74 -15.44 9.60
CA ARG A 214 14.56 -16.80 10.15
C ARG A 214 13.62 -17.64 9.27
N MET A 215 12.50 -17.06 8.82
CA MET A 215 11.57 -17.76 7.91
C MET A 215 12.22 -18.00 6.54
N LEU A 216 12.86 -16.97 5.97
CA LEU A 216 13.53 -17.08 4.68
C LEU A 216 14.59 -18.18 4.64
N ARG A 217 15.43 -18.27 5.68
CA ARG A 217 16.52 -19.26 5.73
C ARG A 217 16.08 -20.63 6.23
N GLY A 218 15.13 -20.66 7.16
CA GLY A 218 14.71 -21.92 7.82
C GLY A 218 13.54 -22.63 7.13
N GLN A 219 12.69 -21.89 6.43
CA GLN A 219 11.44 -22.41 5.88
C GLN A 219 11.09 -21.76 4.52
N PRO A 220 12.04 -21.71 3.54
CA PRO A 220 11.85 -21.01 2.26
C PRO A 220 10.63 -21.53 1.47
N GLU A 221 10.36 -22.84 1.53
CA GLU A 221 9.20 -23.43 0.86
C GLU A 221 7.87 -22.89 1.42
N ILE A 222 7.79 -22.67 2.73
CA ILE A 222 6.58 -22.07 3.33
C ILE A 222 6.42 -20.61 2.85
N VAL A 223 7.50 -19.88 2.74
CA VAL A 223 7.47 -18.50 2.21
C VAL A 223 6.99 -18.50 0.76
N LYS A 224 7.52 -19.39 -0.08
CA LYS A 224 7.10 -19.54 -1.48
C LYS A 224 5.62 -19.95 -1.58
N ASP A 225 5.18 -20.94 -0.79
CA ASP A 225 3.81 -21.42 -0.77
C ASP A 225 2.82 -20.31 -0.37
N PHE A 226 3.18 -19.49 0.62
CA PHE A 226 2.38 -18.33 1.01
C PHE A 226 2.25 -17.32 -0.14
N ILE A 227 3.33 -16.98 -0.80
CA ILE A 227 3.32 -16.07 -1.95
C ILE A 227 2.47 -16.64 -3.09
N LYS A 228 2.60 -17.94 -3.41
CA LYS A 228 1.76 -18.62 -4.42
C LYS A 228 0.27 -18.52 -4.10
N GLY A 229 -0.11 -18.74 -2.84
CA GLY A 229 -1.51 -18.59 -2.42
C GLY A 229 -2.07 -17.19 -2.71
N VAL A 230 -1.29 -16.15 -2.42
CA VAL A 230 -1.69 -14.76 -2.71
C VAL A 230 -1.74 -14.50 -4.22
N MET A 231 -0.79 -15.02 -5.00
CA MET A 231 -0.80 -14.90 -6.47
C MET A 231 -2.02 -15.59 -7.11
N ARG A 232 -2.42 -16.76 -6.58
CA ARG A 232 -3.65 -17.44 -7.02
C ARG A 232 -4.90 -16.60 -6.73
N ALA A 233 -4.96 -15.94 -5.58
CA ALA A 233 -6.06 -15.03 -5.28
C ALA A 233 -6.11 -13.84 -6.25
N HIS A 234 -4.97 -13.27 -6.64
CA HIS A 234 -4.91 -12.23 -7.67
C HIS A 234 -5.46 -12.73 -9.01
N ARG A 235 -5.07 -13.94 -9.43
CA ARG A 235 -5.59 -14.57 -10.65
C ARG A 235 -7.10 -14.77 -10.56
N PHE A 236 -7.59 -15.35 -9.46
CA PHE A 236 -9.02 -15.55 -9.22
C PHE A 236 -9.80 -14.23 -9.31
N MET A 237 -9.38 -13.22 -8.58
CA MET A 237 -10.05 -11.92 -8.58
C MET A 237 -10.09 -11.27 -9.97
N LYS A 238 -9.09 -11.54 -10.81
CA LYS A 238 -9.02 -11.00 -12.17
C LYS A 238 -9.89 -11.78 -13.15
N GLU A 239 -9.84 -13.10 -13.11
CA GLU A 239 -10.35 -14.00 -14.14
C GLU A 239 -11.72 -14.58 -13.79
N GLU A 240 -11.93 -14.94 -12.52
CA GLU A 240 -13.12 -15.67 -12.05
C GLU A 240 -14.08 -14.78 -11.25
N ASP A 241 -13.59 -13.74 -10.58
CA ASP A 241 -14.40 -12.76 -9.84
C ASP A 241 -14.20 -11.33 -10.36
N PRO A 242 -14.39 -11.05 -11.67
CA PRO A 242 -14.08 -9.75 -12.28
C PRO A 242 -14.98 -8.62 -11.76
N THR A 243 -16.09 -8.94 -11.12
CA THR A 243 -16.93 -7.96 -10.40
C THR A 243 -16.43 -7.71 -8.99
N GLY A 244 -15.63 -8.62 -8.45
CA GLY A 244 -15.15 -8.60 -7.07
C GLY A 244 -16.21 -8.92 -6.02
N SER A 245 -17.37 -9.44 -6.41
CA SER A 245 -18.49 -9.66 -5.49
C SER A 245 -18.17 -10.70 -4.44
N ASP A 246 -17.52 -11.79 -4.82
CA ASP A 246 -17.15 -12.86 -3.88
C ASP A 246 -16.02 -12.41 -2.95
N SER A 247 -14.97 -11.83 -3.51
CA SER A 247 -13.85 -11.29 -2.72
C SER A 247 -14.29 -10.19 -1.74
N VAL A 248 -15.26 -9.35 -2.13
CA VAL A 248 -15.87 -8.35 -1.24
C VAL A 248 -16.67 -9.00 -0.11
N ASN A 249 -17.39 -10.11 -0.40
CA ASN A 249 -18.08 -10.86 0.64
C ASN A 249 -17.13 -11.58 1.61
N VAL A 250 -16.00 -12.09 1.10
CA VAL A 250 -14.90 -12.58 1.95
C VAL A 250 -14.43 -11.49 2.90
N LEU A 251 -14.17 -10.31 2.38
CA LEU A 251 -13.70 -9.16 3.17
C LEU A 251 -14.72 -8.75 4.25
N LYS A 252 -16.02 -8.69 3.91
CA LYS A 252 -17.09 -8.41 4.88
C LYS A 252 -17.09 -9.41 6.04
N ARG A 253 -17.01 -10.70 5.73
CA ARG A 253 -16.98 -11.75 6.75
C ARG A 253 -15.76 -11.63 7.65
N ALA A 254 -14.57 -11.44 7.07
CA ALA A 254 -13.32 -11.35 7.83
C ALA A 254 -13.28 -10.10 8.74
N LEU A 255 -13.86 -8.98 8.31
CA LEU A 255 -13.95 -7.76 9.10
C LEU A 255 -15.16 -7.72 10.04
N ASN A 256 -16.06 -8.71 9.94
CA ASN A 256 -17.33 -8.78 10.68
C ASN A 256 -18.19 -7.52 10.49
N VAL A 257 -18.40 -7.13 9.22
CA VAL A 257 -19.18 -5.94 8.85
C VAL A 257 -20.23 -6.28 7.80
N ASP A 258 -21.41 -5.68 7.89
CA ASP A 258 -22.50 -5.88 6.94
C ASP A 258 -22.31 -5.06 5.66
N SER A 259 -21.62 -3.92 5.76
CA SER A 259 -21.46 -2.98 4.65
C SER A 259 -20.03 -2.48 4.56
N LEU A 260 -19.58 -2.27 3.33
CA LEU A 260 -18.33 -1.58 3.00
C LEU A 260 -18.60 -0.22 2.35
N ALA A 261 -19.76 0.38 2.61
CA ALA A 261 -20.11 1.68 2.06
C ALA A 261 -19.04 2.73 2.35
N GLY A 262 -18.67 3.50 1.35
CA GLY A 262 -17.62 4.50 1.46
C GLY A 262 -16.18 3.97 1.42
N SER A 263 -15.98 2.67 1.29
CA SER A 263 -14.64 2.05 1.29
C SER A 263 -13.92 2.07 -0.06
N GLY A 264 -14.67 2.30 -1.15
CA GLY A 264 -14.16 2.22 -2.51
C GLY A 264 -14.23 0.82 -3.14
N VAL A 265 -14.64 -0.19 -2.39
CA VAL A 265 -14.91 -1.55 -2.88
C VAL A 265 -16.35 -2.00 -2.62
N GLU A 266 -17.20 -1.09 -2.21
CA GLU A 266 -18.63 -1.37 -1.95
C GLU A 266 -19.38 -1.96 -3.16
N ASN A 267 -18.94 -1.61 -4.36
CA ASN A 267 -19.50 -2.07 -5.63
C ASN A 267 -18.58 -3.05 -6.38
N GLY A 268 -17.69 -3.70 -5.67
CA GLY A 268 -16.71 -4.62 -6.23
C GLY A 268 -15.29 -4.06 -6.28
N ILE A 269 -14.37 -4.85 -6.83
CA ILE A 269 -12.96 -4.45 -6.96
C ILE A 269 -12.82 -3.49 -8.14
N PRO A 270 -12.15 -2.32 -7.94
CA PRO A 270 -11.92 -1.40 -9.05
C PRO A 270 -11.12 -2.05 -10.19
N LYS A 271 -11.58 -1.92 -11.43
CA LYS A 271 -10.89 -2.45 -12.63
C LYS A 271 -9.45 -1.93 -12.80
N SER A 272 -9.14 -0.78 -12.21
CA SER A 272 -7.80 -0.19 -12.20
C SER A 272 -6.83 -0.83 -11.21
N TRP A 273 -7.28 -1.80 -10.41
CA TRP A 273 -6.38 -2.51 -9.51
C TRP A 273 -5.50 -3.47 -10.31
N PRO A 274 -4.19 -3.46 -10.09
CA PRO A 274 -3.26 -4.35 -10.79
C PRO A 274 -3.32 -5.76 -10.19
N LEU A 275 -4.38 -6.50 -10.49
CA LEU A 275 -4.59 -7.88 -10.04
C LEU A 275 -3.83 -8.87 -10.94
N GLU A 276 -2.52 -8.67 -11.07
CA GLU A 276 -1.64 -9.58 -11.81
C GLU A 276 -0.78 -10.35 -10.82
N PRO A 277 -0.60 -11.67 -10.97
CA PRO A 277 0.34 -12.43 -10.14
C PRO A 277 1.74 -11.82 -10.13
N ARG A 278 2.23 -11.33 -11.28
CA ARG A 278 3.50 -10.61 -11.38
C ARG A 278 3.55 -9.33 -10.53
N GLY A 279 2.42 -8.69 -10.25
CA GLY A 279 2.31 -7.52 -9.39
C GLY A 279 2.69 -7.78 -7.93
N ILE A 280 2.80 -9.06 -7.54
CA ILE A 280 3.28 -9.46 -6.20
C ILE A 280 4.81 -9.32 -6.08
N ILE A 281 5.56 -9.34 -7.18
CA ILE A 281 7.02 -9.12 -7.14
C ILE A 281 7.27 -7.66 -6.77
N ALA A 282 8.03 -7.42 -5.71
CA ALA A 282 8.32 -6.06 -5.25
C ALA A 282 9.22 -5.32 -6.26
N SER A 283 8.81 -4.12 -6.66
CA SER A 283 9.67 -3.29 -7.50
C SER A 283 10.90 -2.82 -6.71
N VAL A 284 12.07 -3.31 -7.06
CA VAL A 284 13.34 -2.87 -6.48
C VAL A 284 13.55 -1.37 -6.69
N GLU A 285 13.21 -0.85 -7.87
CA GLU A 285 13.26 0.58 -8.18
C GLU A 285 12.33 1.39 -7.25
N GLY A 286 11.10 0.91 -7.03
CA GLY A 286 10.16 1.54 -6.13
C GLY A 286 10.60 1.51 -4.66
N ILE A 287 11.27 0.45 -4.21
CA ILE A 287 11.85 0.37 -2.87
C ILE A 287 13.06 1.32 -2.73
N LYS A 288 13.87 1.48 -3.78
CA LYS A 288 15.00 2.44 -3.77
C LYS A 288 14.54 3.88 -3.56
N VAL A 289 13.34 4.26 -4.01
CA VAL A 289 12.80 5.60 -3.72
C VAL A 289 12.71 5.84 -2.21
N HIS A 290 12.13 4.90 -1.46
CA HIS A 290 12.06 5.02 0.01
C HIS A 290 13.44 5.02 0.66
N MET A 291 14.36 4.19 0.16
CA MET A 291 15.72 4.12 0.68
C MET A 291 16.46 5.45 0.51
N GLU A 292 16.38 6.07 -0.67
CA GLU A 292 17.04 7.35 -0.93
C GLU A 292 16.43 8.49 -0.09
N GLU A 293 15.11 8.50 0.11
CA GLU A 293 14.44 9.43 1.03
C GLU A 293 14.94 9.29 2.47
N LEU A 294 15.09 8.05 2.95
CA LEU A 294 15.60 7.79 4.29
C LEU A 294 17.07 8.17 4.45
N LYS A 295 17.91 7.93 3.44
CA LYS A 295 19.31 8.38 3.40
C LYS A 295 19.40 9.90 3.44
N ALA A 296 18.63 10.58 2.60
CA ALA A 296 18.60 12.04 2.54
C ALA A 296 18.16 12.67 3.87
N ALA A 297 17.26 12.01 4.59
CA ALA A 297 16.81 12.41 5.93
C ALA A 297 17.76 11.99 7.07
N GLY A 298 18.88 11.32 6.77
CA GLY A 298 19.83 10.82 7.78
C GLY A 298 19.25 9.73 8.71
N ARG A 299 18.22 9.01 8.26
CA ARG A 299 17.50 8.02 9.07
C ARG A 299 18.06 6.61 8.95
N ILE A 300 18.87 6.35 7.94
CA ILE A 300 19.59 5.08 7.73
C ILE A 300 21.02 5.35 7.28
N ASP A 301 21.87 4.34 7.36
CA ASP A 301 23.25 4.39 6.88
C ASP A 301 23.29 4.78 5.39
N PRO A 302 24.11 5.79 4.99
CA PRO A 302 24.28 6.14 3.58
C PRO A 302 24.74 4.97 2.69
N GLY A 303 25.49 4.01 3.26
CA GLY A 303 25.91 2.78 2.59
C GLY A 303 24.88 1.65 2.57
N PHE A 304 23.66 1.87 3.12
CA PHE A 304 22.62 0.84 3.08
C PHE A 304 22.26 0.45 1.65
N SER A 305 22.15 -0.84 1.40
CA SER A 305 21.81 -1.37 0.08
C SER A 305 20.45 -2.09 0.10
N VAL A 306 19.72 -2.01 -1.01
CA VAL A 306 18.37 -2.56 -1.14
C VAL A 306 18.35 -4.09 -1.06
N GLU A 307 19.45 -4.75 -1.44
CA GLU A 307 19.65 -6.20 -1.41
C GLU A 307 19.63 -6.76 0.02
N ARG A 308 19.89 -5.91 1.02
CA ARG A 308 19.78 -6.30 2.44
C ARG A 308 18.34 -6.57 2.86
N VAL A 309 17.37 -5.94 2.23
CA VAL A 309 15.97 -5.96 2.66
C VAL A 309 15.02 -6.60 1.64
N VAL A 310 15.32 -6.60 0.33
CA VAL A 310 14.45 -7.13 -0.73
C VAL A 310 14.90 -8.53 -1.16
N HIS A 311 13.97 -9.50 -1.11
CA HIS A 311 14.19 -10.89 -1.49
C HIS A 311 13.07 -11.38 -2.42
N ASN A 312 13.16 -11.04 -3.70
CA ASN A 312 12.16 -11.40 -4.72
C ASN A 312 12.30 -12.84 -5.26
N GLY A 313 13.42 -13.51 -5.04
CA GLY A 313 13.70 -14.82 -5.66
C GLY A 313 12.59 -15.84 -5.47
N LEU A 314 12.06 -15.98 -4.24
CA LEU A 314 10.94 -16.89 -3.96
C LEU A 314 9.63 -16.46 -4.65
N ALA A 315 9.41 -15.16 -4.84
CA ALA A 315 8.24 -14.67 -5.58
C ALA A 315 8.38 -14.93 -7.09
N GLU A 316 9.58 -14.84 -7.64
CA GLU A 316 9.88 -15.16 -9.03
C GLU A 316 9.74 -16.67 -9.29
N GLU A 317 10.24 -17.50 -8.39
CA GLU A 317 10.03 -18.96 -8.43
C GLU A 317 8.53 -19.29 -8.34
N ALA A 318 7.81 -18.73 -7.37
CA ALA A 318 6.37 -18.92 -7.20
C ALA A 318 5.60 -18.56 -8.47
N LEU A 319 5.94 -17.46 -9.13
CA LEU A 319 5.32 -17.06 -10.39
C LEU A 319 5.58 -18.05 -11.53
N SER A 320 6.78 -18.63 -11.59
CA SER A 320 7.15 -19.60 -12.64
C SER A 320 6.44 -20.95 -12.49
N GLU A 321 5.95 -21.26 -11.29
CA GLU A 321 5.25 -22.51 -10.96
C GLU A 321 3.70 -22.39 -11.07
N LEU A 322 3.16 -21.21 -11.32
CA LEU A 322 1.72 -20.94 -11.46
C LEU A 322 1.22 -21.11 -12.90
#